data_e32b358600ca93afd5c26171b0c7ab2f
#
_entry.id   e32b358600ca93afd5c26171b0c7ab2f
#
_cell.length_a   1.000
_cell.length_b   1.000
_cell.length_c   1.000
_cell.angle_alpha   90.00
_cell.angle_beta   90.00
_cell.angle_gamma   90.00
#
_symmetry.space_group_name_H-M   'P 1'
#
loop_
_entity.id
_entity.type
_entity.pdbx_description
1 polymer ?
#
loop_
_entity_poly.entity_id
_entity_poly.type
_entity_poly.pdbx_seq_one_letter_code
_entity_poly.pdbx_strand_id
1 'polypeptide(L)'
;QTSLDGLYAAGETGCTGLHGANRLASNSLLECVVVAKRALDSMLSLQPLRKDAPTSYDIPAWHHGDTALPDELSVIYHNWDEIRRLMWDYVSIVRTNKRLDRAATRLRMLHREVKDFYWGYRITPDILELRNLVAVASLIVDCAMRRNESRGLHFNTDYPGKLDHRFVTQLHRW
;
A
#
# COMPACT_ATOMS: atom_id res chain seq x y z
N GLN A 1 -1.47 18.82 1.92
CA GLN A 1 -0.11 18.72 1.38
C GLN A 1 0.59 17.55 2.06
N THR A 2 1.44 16.83 1.35
CA THR A 2 2.30 15.78 1.90
C THR A 2 3.59 16.38 2.48
N SER A 3 4.53 15.52 2.91
CA SER A 3 5.87 15.94 3.31
C SER A 3 6.74 16.44 2.16
N LEU A 4 6.30 16.23 0.92
CA LEU A 4 6.94 16.74 -0.28
C LEU A 4 6.25 18.03 -0.73
N ASP A 5 7.03 19.08 -0.93
CA ASP A 5 6.49 20.37 -1.35
C ASP A 5 5.83 20.26 -2.75
N GLY A 6 4.63 20.84 -2.83
CA GLY A 6 3.84 20.82 -4.07
C GLY A 6 3.10 19.51 -4.34
N LEU A 7 3.30 18.44 -3.55
CA LEU A 7 2.56 17.20 -3.67
C LEU A 7 1.40 17.16 -2.69
N TYR A 8 0.21 16.85 -3.18
CA TYR A 8 -1.01 16.74 -2.39
C TYR A 8 -1.58 15.33 -2.49
N ALA A 9 -2.22 14.87 -1.40
CA ALA A 9 -2.97 13.63 -1.37
C ALA A 9 -4.37 13.89 -0.82
N ALA A 10 -5.38 13.32 -1.44
CA ALA A 10 -6.77 13.43 -1.05
C ALA A 10 -7.47 12.08 -1.15
N GLY A 11 -8.56 11.90 -0.41
CA GLY A 11 -9.28 10.65 -0.33
C GLY A 11 -8.56 9.61 0.51
N GLU A 12 -8.80 8.34 0.23
CA GLU A 12 -8.28 7.21 1.00
C GLU A 12 -6.74 7.20 1.08
N THR A 13 -6.07 7.54 -0.02
CA THR A 13 -4.61 7.69 -0.09
C THR A 13 -4.07 8.74 0.88
N GLY A 14 -4.85 9.79 1.19
CA GLY A 14 -4.46 10.85 2.11
C GLY A 14 -4.31 10.38 3.56
N CYS A 15 -4.96 9.28 3.92
CA CYS A 15 -4.93 8.66 5.25
C CYS A 15 -4.99 9.68 6.40
N THR A 16 -6.03 10.52 6.39
CA THR A 16 -6.18 11.63 7.36
C THR A 16 -6.43 11.19 8.80
N GLY A 17 -6.70 9.89 9.02
CA GLY A 17 -7.09 9.34 10.32
C GLY A 17 -8.56 9.57 10.68
N LEU A 18 -9.33 10.27 9.85
CA LEU A 18 -10.75 10.59 10.13
C LEU A 18 -11.60 9.33 10.36
N HIS A 19 -11.32 8.27 9.63
CA HIS A 19 -12.16 7.07 9.63
C HIS A 19 -11.84 6.06 10.74
N GLY A 20 -10.80 6.28 11.51
CA GLY A 20 -10.40 5.36 12.59
C GLY A 20 -10.13 3.94 12.09
N ALA A 21 -10.71 2.95 12.75
CA ALA A 21 -10.54 1.54 12.38
C ALA A 21 -11.33 1.13 11.14
N ASN A 22 -12.45 1.79 10.89
CA ASN A 22 -13.29 1.59 9.71
C ASN A 22 -14.12 2.85 9.46
N ARG A 23 -14.35 3.15 8.21
CA ARG A 23 -15.11 4.35 7.85
C ARG A 23 -16.61 4.19 8.12
N LEU A 24 -17.23 5.28 8.54
CA LEU A 24 -18.68 5.40 8.52
C LEU A 24 -19.15 5.62 7.08
N ALA A 25 -20.27 5.00 6.71
CA ALA A 25 -20.86 5.17 5.37
C ALA A 25 -21.06 6.67 5.04
N SER A 26 -20.81 7.03 3.80
CA SER A 26 -20.89 8.40 3.25
C SER A 26 -19.74 9.34 3.65
N ASN A 27 -19.01 9.10 4.73
CA ASN A 27 -17.92 9.99 5.15
C ASN A 27 -16.77 10.06 4.14
N SER A 28 -16.55 9.02 3.34
CA SER A 28 -15.50 9.05 2.31
C SER A 28 -15.73 10.14 1.27
N LEU A 29 -16.97 10.28 0.79
CA LEU A 29 -17.29 11.30 -0.21
C LEU A 29 -17.15 12.71 0.37
N LEU A 30 -17.57 12.92 1.62
CA LEU A 30 -17.39 14.19 2.31
C LEU A 30 -15.91 14.52 2.49
N GLU A 31 -15.11 13.56 2.91
CA GLU A 31 -13.66 13.74 3.02
C GLU A 31 -13.03 14.09 1.68
N CYS A 32 -13.35 13.34 0.63
CA CYS A 32 -12.81 13.60 -0.71
C CYS A 32 -13.11 15.02 -1.17
N VAL A 33 -14.36 15.50 -1.02
CA VAL A 33 -14.77 16.84 -1.44
C VAL A 33 -14.07 17.91 -0.60
N VAL A 34 -14.07 17.77 0.73
CA VAL A 34 -13.48 18.77 1.63
C VAL A 34 -11.97 18.85 1.47
N VAL A 35 -11.28 17.70 1.41
CA VAL A 35 -9.83 17.67 1.31
C VAL A 35 -9.36 18.12 -0.08
N ALA A 36 -10.08 17.74 -1.15
CA ALA A 36 -9.78 18.22 -2.50
C ALA A 36 -9.94 19.75 -2.60
N LYS A 37 -11.03 20.31 -2.02
CA LYS A 37 -11.21 21.77 -1.99
C LYS A 37 -10.08 22.46 -1.23
N ARG A 38 -9.72 21.98 -0.06
CA ARG A 38 -8.59 22.54 0.73
C ARG A 38 -7.25 22.44 -0.01
N ALA A 39 -7.03 21.33 -0.72
CA ALA A 39 -5.85 21.18 -1.54
C ALA A 39 -5.83 22.22 -2.68
N LEU A 40 -6.95 22.39 -3.36
CA LEU A 40 -7.09 23.42 -4.40
C LEU A 40 -6.82 24.82 -3.86
N ASP A 41 -7.47 25.20 -2.75
CA ASP A 41 -7.30 26.52 -2.15
C ASP A 41 -5.81 26.76 -1.77
N SER A 42 -5.16 25.73 -1.23
CA SER A 42 -3.71 25.78 -0.95
C SER A 42 -2.87 25.91 -2.20
N MET A 43 -3.15 25.14 -3.26
CA MET A 43 -2.45 25.25 -4.55
C MET A 43 -2.60 26.64 -5.16
N LEU A 44 -3.79 27.19 -5.13
CA LEU A 44 -4.07 28.55 -5.65
C LEU A 44 -3.35 29.63 -4.86
N SER A 45 -3.21 29.47 -3.54
CA SER A 45 -2.46 30.42 -2.69
C SER A 45 -0.94 30.36 -2.93
N LEU A 46 -0.44 29.25 -3.46
CA LEU A 46 0.97 29.08 -3.82
C LEU A 46 1.31 29.62 -5.21
N GLN A 47 0.33 30.07 -5.99
CA GLN A 47 0.58 30.79 -7.25
C GLN A 47 1.02 32.23 -6.93
N PRO A 48 2.20 32.67 -7.35
CA PRO A 48 2.88 32.38 -8.61
C PRO A 48 4.29 31.79 -8.40
N LEU A 49 4.42 30.61 -7.90
CA LEU A 49 5.74 30.07 -7.54
C LEU A 49 6.65 29.74 -8.73
N ARG A 50 6.15 29.78 -9.97
CA ARG A 50 7.00 29.58 -11.16
C ARG A 50 6.45 30.28 -12.40
N LYS A 51 6.66 31.58 -12.49
CA LYS A 51 6.55 32.25 -13.81
C LYS A 51 7.51 31.68 -14.85
N ASP A 52 8.58 31.04 -14.40
CA ASP A 52 9.66 30.50 -15.22
C ASP A 52 9.63 28.95 -15.30
N ALA A 53 8.53 28.30 -14.92
CA ALA A 53 8.42 26.86 -15.11
C ALA A 53 8.38 26.54 -16.60
N PRO A 54 9.19 25.59 -17.10
CA PRO A 54 9.13 25.20 -18.48
C PRO A 54 7.71 24.74 -18.83
N THR A 55 7.18 25.25 -19.93
CA THR A 55 5.84 24.94 -20.43
C THR A 55 5.73 23.54 -20.99
N SER A 56 6.86 22.88 -21.22
CA SER A 56 6.93 21.48 -21.65
C SER A 56 8.17 20.83 -21.02
N TYR A 57 8.02 19.60 -20.60
CA TYR A 57 9.10 18.72 -20.20
C TYR A 57 9.27 17.68 -21.31
N ASP A 58 10.48 17.51 -21.80
CA ASP A 58 10.81 16.37 -22.64
C ASP A 58 10.89 15.13 -21.73
N ILE A 59 9.78 14.41 -21.65
CA ILE A 59 9.70 13.19 -20.88
C ILE A 59 10.15 12.06 -21.80
N PRO A 60 11.30 11.42 -21.52
CA PRO A 60 11.78 10.34 -22.35
C PRO A 60 10.76 9.19 -22.41
N ALA A 61 10.60 8.60 -23.57
CA ALA A 61 9.76 7.43 -23.74
C ALA A 61 10.26 6.28 -22.86
N TRP A 62 9.33 5.50 -22.34
CA TRP A 62 9.67 4.29 -21.58
C TRP A 62 10.45 3.31 -22.45
N HIS A 63 11.60 2.88 -21.98
CA HIS A 63 12.44 1.91 -22.67
C HIS A 63 12.36 0.55 -21.94
N HIS A 64 11.96 -0.48 -22.68
CA HIS A 64 11.79 -1.83 -22.09
C HIS A 64 13.12 -2.58 -21.91
N GLY A 65 14.23 -2.05 -22.42
CA GLY A 65 15.46 -2.82 -22.55
C GLY A 65 15.27 -4.01 -23.51
N ASP A 66 16.07 -5.04 -23.29
CA ASP A 66 16.03 -6.30 -24.06
C ASP A 66 15.10 -7.36 -23.47
N THR A 67 14.16 -6.96 -22.58
CA THR A 67 13.26 -7.88 -21.92
C THR A 67 12.17 -8.41 -22.84
N ALA A 68 11.94 -9.72 -22.81
CA ALA A 68 10.85 -10.38 -23.52
C ALA A 68 9.52 -10.32 -22.74
N LEU A 69 8.42 -10.57 -23.42
CA LEU A 69 7.15 -10.84 -22.73
C LEU A 69 7.26 -12.16 -21.96
N PRO A 70 6.59 -12.27 -20.80
CA PRO A 70 6.54 -13.53 -20.07
C PRO A 70 5.90 -14.62 -20.93
N ASP A 71 6.55 -15.75 -21.01
CA ASP A 71 6.08 -16.96 -21.71
C ASP A 71 5.09 -17.77 -20.85
N GLU A 72 5.17 -17.64 -19.51
CA GLU A 72 4.31 -18.36 -18.55
C GLU A 72 3.46 -17.40 -17.71
N LEU A 73 2.30 -16.99 -18.22
CA LEU A 73 1.33 -16.19 -17.46
C LEU A 73 0.73 -16.96 -16.26
N SER A 74 0.77 -18.29 -16.29
CA SER A 74 0.33 -19.15 -15.20
C SER A 74 1.02 -18.84 -13.87
N VAL A 75 2.29 -18.45 -13.88
CA VAL A 75 3.07 -18.05 -12.69
C VAL A 75 2.45 -16.83 -12.02
N ILE A 76 2.03 -15.84 -12.81
CA ILE A 76 1.42 -14.61 -12.28
C ILE A 76 0.11 -14.93 -11.58
N TYR A 77 -0.79 -15.67 -12.24
CA TYR A 77 -2.10 -16.01 -11.67
C TYR A 77 -2.00 -16.94 -10.48
N HIS A 78 -1.06 -17.90 -10.51
CA HIS A 78 -0.81 -18.78 -9.37
C HIS A 78 -0.35 -17.99 -8.13
N ASN A 79 0.64 -17.13 -8.28
CA ASN A 79 1.15 -16.32 -7.18
C ASN A 79 0.10 -15.32 -6.65
N TRP A 80 -0.73 -14.78 -7.53
CA TRP A 80 -1.83 -13.92 -7.14
C TRP A 80 -2.84 -14.66 -6.26
N ASP A 81 -3.30 -15.82 -6.71
CA ASP A 81 -4.23 -16.65 -5.93
C ASP A 81 -3.62 -17.11 -4.61
N GLU A 82 -2.35 -17.48 -4.61
CA GLU A 82 -1.64 -17.89 -3.40
C GLU A 82 -1.59 -16.76 -2.37
N ILE A 83 -1.21 -15.54 -2.77
CA ILE A 83 -1.18 -14.38 -1.86
C ILE A 83 -2.57 -14.11 -1.28
N ARG A 84 -3.61 -14.13 -2.10
CA ARG A 84 -4.99 -13.89 -1.64
C ARG A 84 -5.45 -14.94 -0.63
N ARG A 85 -5.20 -16.22 -0.90
CA ARG A 85 -5.52 -17.31 0.03
C ARG A 85 -4.72 -17.21 1.32
N LEU A 86 -3.42 -16.96 1.22
CA LEU A 86 -2.53 -16.77 2.37
C LEU A 86 -3.05 -15.66 3.30
N MET A 87 -3.41 -14.52 2.73
CA MET A 87 -3.93 -13.38 3.49
C MET A 87 -5.29 -13.71 4.12
N TRP A 88 -6.16 -14.44 3.42
CA TRP A 88 -7.44 -14.87 3.95
C TRP A 88 -7.28 -15.85 5.10
N ASP A 89 -6.46 -16.88 4.94
CA ASP A 89 -6.36 -17.99 5.88
C ASP A 89 -5.58 -17.61 7.16
N TYR A 90 -4.56 -16.76 7.05
CA TYR A 90 -3.64 -16.49 8.15
C TYR A 90 -3.71 -15.07 8.71
N VAL A 91 -4.17 -14.09 7.95
CA VAL A 91 -4.07 -12.67 8.32
C VAL A 91 -5.44 -12.00 8.52
N SER A 92 -6.51 -12.54 7.95
CA SER A 92 -7.85 -11.99 7.88
C SER A 92 -8.36 -11.37 9.21
N ILE A 93 -9.39 -11.94 9.84
CA ILE A 93 -10.09 -11.30 10.98
C ILE A 93 -9.44 -11.67 12.31
N VAL A 94 -9.24 -12.98 12.56
CA VAL A 94 -8.69 -13.49 13.81
C VAL A 94 -7.24 -13.90 13.60
N ARG A 95 -6.34 -13.23 14.28
CA ARG A 95 -4.89 -13.37 14.14
C ARG A 95 -4.27 -14.05 15.36
N THR A 96 -3.15 -14.72 15.12
CA THR A 96 -2.22 -15.18 16.15
C THR A 96 -0.80 -14.90 15.68
N ASN A 97 0.15 -14.76 16.58
CA ASN A 97 1.55 -14.58 16.22
C ASN A 97 2.04 -15.70 15.31
N LYS A 98 1.67 -16.95 15.62
CA LYS A 98 2.04 -18.13 14.83
C LYS A 98 1.50 -18.08 13.40
N ARG A 99 0.29 -17.56 13.19
CA ARG A 99 -0.29 -17.38 11.84
C ARG A 99 0.42 -16.26 11.08
N LEU A 100 0.66 -15.14 11.75
CA LEU A 100 1.37 -14.01 11.15
C LEU A 100 2.80 -14.38 10.74
N ASP A 101 3.53 -15.13 11.56
CA ASP A 101 4.87 -15.63 11.24
C ASP A 101 4.88 -16.53 10.01
N ARG A 102 3.89 -17.41 9.88
CA ARG A 102 3.73 -18.25 8.69
C ARG A 102 3.49 -17.41 7.44
N ALA A 103 2.57 -16.43 7.55
CA ALA A 103 2.29 -15.51 6.45
C ALA A 103 3.53 -14.72 6.05
N ALA A 104 4.25 -14.14 7.00
CA ALA A 104 5.48 -13.40 6.77
C ALA A 104 6.55 -14.26 6.08
N THR A 105 6.70 -15.51 6.52
CA THR A 105 7.68 -16.44 5.93
C THR A 105 7.34 -16.75 4.48
N ARG A 106 6.08 -17.03 4.19
CA ARG A 106 5.64 -17.33 2.81
C ARG A 106 5.71 -16.11 1.91
N LEU A 107 5.29 -14.93 2.40
CA LEU A 107 5.39 -13.69 1.65
C LEU A 107 6.82 -13.32 1.28
N ARG A 108 7.81 -13.59 2.14
CA ARG A 108 9.23 -13.37 1.80
C ARG A 108 9.72 -14.24 0.64
N MET A 109 9.19 -15.46 0.52
CA MET A 109 9.51 -16.33 -0.61
C MET A 109 8.87 -15.80 -1.89
N LEU A 110 7.56 -15.51 -1.83
CA LEU A 110 6.80 -14.95 -2.95
C LEU A 110 7.39 -13.60 -3.41
N HIS A 111 7.81 -12.75 -2.46
CA HIS A 111 8.43 -11.46 -2.78
C HIS A 111 9.70 -11.62 -3.63
N ARG A 112 10.55 -12.61 -3.30
CA ARG A 112 11.76 -12.89 -4.10
C ARG A 112 11.40 -13.37 -5.50
N GLU A 113 10.51 -14.34 -5.59
CA GLU A 113 10.04 -14.90 -6.85
C GLU A 113 9.41 -13.83 -7.76
N VAL A 114 8.51 -13.03 -7.21
CA VAL A 114 7.87 -11.92 -7.92
C VAL A 114 8.88 -10.84 -8.32
N LYS A 115 9.88 -10.56 -7.48
CA LYS A 115 10.95 -9.61 -7.80
C LYS A 115 11.80 -10.09 -8.98
N ASP A 116 12.18 -11.36 -8.97
CA ASP A 116 12.97 -11.95 -10.05
C ASP A 116 12.18 -11.95 -11.36
N PHE A 117 10.90 -12.29 -11.29
CA PHE A 117 9.98 -12.24 -12.43
C PHE A 117 9.78 -10.80 -12.94
N TYR A 118 9.61 -9.82 -12.06
CA TYR A 118 9.45 -8.40 -12.40
C TYR A 118 10.65 -7.83 -13.16
N TRP A 119 11.87 -8.23 -12.79
CA TRP A 119 13.09 -7.74 -13.44
C TRP A 119 13.52 -8.57 -14.65
N GLY A 120 13.02 -9.81 -14.76
CA GLY A 120 13.35 -10.72 -15.85
C GLY A 120 12.54 -10.50 -17.13
N TYR A 121 11.36 -9.93 -17.01
CA TYR A 121 10.41 -9.80 -18.11
C TYR A 121 9.99 -8.37 -18.38
N ARG A 122 9.39 -8.14 -19.56
CA ARG A 122 8.76 -6.86 -19.88
C ARG A 122 7.60 -6.60 -18.91
N ILE A 123 7.58 -5.41 -18.34
CA ILE A 123 6.55 -5.00 -17.40
C ILE A 123 5.19 -4.93 -18.10
N THR A 124 4.24 -5.68 -17.56
CA THR A 124 2.83 -5.67 -17.92
C THR A 124 1.98 -5.20 -16.75
N PRO A 125 0.72 -4.81 -16.96
CA PRO A 125 -0.20 -4.49 -15.85
C PRO A 125 -0.29 -5.60 -14.81
N ASP A 126 -0.37 -6.86 -15.24
CA ASP A 126 -0.49 -8.03 -14.35
C ASP A 126 0.75 -8.21 -13.47
N ILE A 127 1.95 -8.04 -14.03
CA ILE A 127 3.21 -8.08 -13.27
C ILE A 127 3.27 -6.94 -12.24
N LEU A 128 2.83 -5.73 -12.64
CA LEU A 128 2.77 -4.58 -11.75
C LEU A 128 1.80 -4.81 -10.59
N GLU A 129 0.61 -5.34 -10.88
CA GLU A 129 -0.38 -5.67 -9.86
C GLU A 129 0.13 -6.75 -8.91
N LEU A 130 0.75 -7.82 -9.41
CA LEU A 130 1.32 -8.87 -8.59
C LEU A 130 2.42 -8.32 -7.65
N ARG A 131 3.32 -7.49 -8.18
CA ARG A 131 4.34 -6.80 -7.37
C ARG A 131 3.71 -5.95 -6.27
N ASN A 132 2.68 -5.18 -6.60
CA ASN A 132 2.00 -4.33 -5.65
C ASN A 132 1.24 -5.16 -4.60
N LEU A 133 0.62 -6.26 -5.02
CA LEU A 133 -0.11 -7.16 -4.13
C LEU A 133 0.81 -7.77 -3.06
N VAL A 134 1.97 -8.30 -3.44
CA VAL A 134 2.92 -8.87 -2.48
C VAL A 134 3.50 -7.79 -1.56
N ALA A 135 3.75 -6.59 -2.07
CA ALA A 135 4.24 -5.48 -1.26
C ALA A 135 3.20 -5.05 -0.20
N VAL A 136 1.94 -4.84 -0.60
CA VAL A 136 0.86 -4.47 0.32
C VAL A 136 0.59 -5.58 1.34
N ALA A 137 0.56 -6.84 0.91
CA ALA A 137 0.39 -7.98 1.81
C ALA A 137 1.51 -8.03 2.87
N SER A 138 2.76 -7.82 2.48
CA SER A 138 3.90 -7.77 3.39
C SER A 138 3.77 -6.64 4.40
N LEU A 139 3.41 -5.43 3.95
CA LEU A 139 3.20 -4.28 4.84
C LEU A 139 2.08 -4.53 5.86
N ILE A 140 0.98 -5.14 5.43
CA ILE A 140 -0.14 -5.50 6.34
C ILE A 140 0.33 -6.48 7.41
N VAL A 141 1.07 -7.52 7.02
CA VAL A 141 1.57 -8.52 7.97
C VAL A 141 2.58 -7.91 8.94
N ASP A 142 3.53 -7.12 8.44
CA ASP A 142 4.53 -6.44 9.26
C ASP A 142 3.89 -5.48 10.27
N CYS A 143 2.90 -4.70 9.86
CA CYS A 143 2.13 -3.85 10.76
C CYS A 143 1.37 -4.66 11.81
N ALA A 144 0.76 -5.78 11.42
CA ALA A 144 0.02 -6.65 12.33
C ALA A 144 0.93 -7.30 13.37
N MET A 145 2.13 -7.75 12.97
CA MET A 145 3.12 -8.36 13.87
C MET A 145 3.68 -7.37 14.90
N ARG A 146 3.79 -6.10 14.54
CA ARG A 146 4.29 -5.05 15.44
C ARG A 146 3.26 -4.55 16.46
N ARG A 147 1.99 -4.89 16.26
CA ARG A 147 0.90 -4.43 17.14
C ARG A 147 0.50 -5.49 18.15
N ASN A 148 1.09 -5.41 19.34
CA ASN A 148 0.86 -6.34 20.45
C ASN A 148 -0.35 -5.92 21.31
N GLU A 149 -1.49 -5.68 20.64
CA GLU A 149 -2.77 -5.35 21.26
C GLU A 149 -3.91 -5.73 20.33
N SER A 150 -5.14 -5.79 20.85
CA SER A 150 -6.35 -5.86 20.04
C SER A 150 -7.11 -4.54 20.12
N ARG A 151 -7.15 -3.81 18.99
CA ARG A 151 -7.78 -2.49 18.92
C ARG A 151 -8.38 -2.26 17.53
N GLY A 152 -9.61 -1.78 17.48
CA GLY A 152 -10.33 -1.55 16.23
C GLY A 152 -10.54 -2.87 15.48
N LEU A 153 -10.13 -2.93 14.23
CA LEU A 153 -10.23 -4.15 13.40
C LEU A 153 -9.03 -5.11 13.58
N HIS A 154 -7.98 -4.69 14.27
CA HIS A 154 -6.89 -5.59 14.59
C HIS A 154 -7.24 -6.41 15.83
N PHE A 155 -7.48 -7.71 15.62
CA PHE A 155 -7.75 -8.66 16.69
C PHE A 155 -6.71 -9.78 16.65
N ASN A 156 -5.93 -9.90 17.76
CA ASN A 156 -4.92 -10.94 17.92
C ASN A 156 -5.20 -11.68 19.23
N THR A 157 -5.45 -12.98 19.15
CA THR A 157 -5.78 -13.79 20.33
C THR A 157 -4.63 -13.92 21.32
N ASP A 158 -3.38 -13.73 20.89
CA ASP A 158 -2.21 -13.72 21.77
C ASP A 158 -2.09 -12.40 22.55
N TYR A 159 -2.77 -11.34 22.08
CA TYR A 159 -2.84 -10.02 22.72
C TYR A 159 -4.29 -9.50 22.72
N PRO A 160 -5.22 -10.10 23.51
CA PRO A 160 -6.64 -9.77 23.42
C PRO A 160 -6.99 -8.39 24.01
N GLY A 161 -6.11 -7.83 24.84
CA GLY A 161 -6.30 -6.53 25.49
C GLY A 161 -5.86 -5.35 24.65
N LYS A 162 -6.23 -4.15 25.09
CA LYS A 162 -5.74 -2.87 24.54
C LYS A 162 -4.58 -2.38 25.39
N LEU A 163 -3.59 -1.77 24.74
CA LEU A 163 -2.56 -1.02 25.47
C LEU A 163 -3.12 0.30 25.98
N ASP A 164 -2.58 0.81 27.08
CA ASP A 164 -3.01 2.07 27.66
C ASP A 164 -2.73 3.27 26.74
N HIS A 165 -1.62 3.22 26.02
CA HIS A 165 -1.24 4.26 25.07
C HIS A 165 -1.65 3.90 23.65
N ARG A 166 -2.20 4.90 22.95
CA ARG A 166 -2.48 4.80 21.52
C ARG A 166 -1.23 5.17 20.74
N PHE A 167 -0.86 4.36 19.78
CA PHE A 167 0.24 4.68 18.85
C PHE A 167 -0.15 4.32 17.41
N VAL A 168 0.45 5.03 16.48
CA VAL A 168 0.34 4.74 15.05
C VAL A 168 1.46 3.77 14.69
N THR A 169 1.11 2.65 14.07
CA THR A 169 2.11 1.72 13.53
C THR A 169 2.76 2.36 12.30
N GLN A 170 4.05 2.56 12.33
CA GLN A 170 4.81 3.14 11.23
C GLN A 170 5.88 2.16 10.76
N LEU A 171 6.01 2.04 9.44
CA LEU A 171 7.07 1.29 8.79
C LEU A 171 7.93 2.30 8.01
N HIS A 172 9.22 2.27 8.25
CA HIS A 172 10.19 3.08 7.50
C HIS A 172 10.95 2.17 6.54
N ARG A 173 11.20 2.67 5.34
CA ARG A 173 12.10 2.01 4.40
C ARG A 173 13.54 2.27 4.86
N TRP A 174 14.31 1.22 4.97
CA TRP A 174 15.76 1.25 5.22
C TRP A 174 16.53 1.53 3.94
#